data_6a462537e014b7895293a68d4a8aef2c
#
_entry.id   6a462537e014b7895293a68d4a8aef2c
#
_cell.length_a   1.000
_cell.length_b   1.000
_cell.length_c   1.000
_cell.angle_alpha   90.00
_cell.angle_beta   90.00
_cell.angle_gamma   90.00
#
_symmetry.space_group_name_H-M   'P 1'
#
loop_
_entity.id
_entity.type
_entity.pdbx_description
1 polymer ?
#
loop_
_entity_poly.entity_id
_entity_poly.type
_entity_poly.pdbx_seq_one_letter_code
_entity_poly.pdbx_strand_id
1 'polypeptide(L)'
;ISECLVGSEMCIRDRYKDLLKFTDSPIMIESELKEFYRTFDAIFLHVYPSFVSDFNSLLQPEYRIIPKEEGRLNTELRIFALMHLGVTDSSKIADFFHWSTQTVYNKRVYIRQKAIDRETFNDQVRKLGK
;
A
#
# COMPACT_ATOMS: atom_id res chain seq x y z
N ILE A 1 -15.81 12.54 -13.19
CA ILE A 1 -16.56 12.34 -11.97
C ILE A 1 -16.50 13.60 -11.13
N SER A 2 -17.66 14.13 -10.83
CA SER A 2 -17.76 15.41 -10.16
C SER A 2 -17.16 15.43 -8.76
N GLU A 3 -17.16 14.30 -8.08
CA GLU A 3 -16.61 14.18 -6.73
C GLU A 3 -15.14 14.55 -6.68
N CYS A 4 -14.40 14.30 -7.74
CA CYS A 4 -13.00 14.65 -7.83
C CYS A 4 -12.75 16.13 -7.78
N LEU A 5 -13.76 16.92 -8.12
CA LEU A 5 -13.67 18.38 -8.09
C LEU A 5 -13.88 18.94 -6.69
N VAL A 6 -14.42 18.13 -5.78
CA VAL A 6 -14.79 18.61 -4.45
C VAL A 6 -13.66 18.42 -3.46
N GLY A 7 -12.86 17.38 -3.60
CA GLY A 7 -11.78 17.14 -2.67
C GLY A 7 -10.86 16.01 -3.12
N SER A 8 -9.59 16.16 -2.80
CA SER A 8 -8.57 15.19 -3.19
C SER A 8 -8.82 13.81 -2.60
N GLU A 9 -9.33 13.74 -1.37
CA GLU A 9 -9.62 12.45 -0.73
C GLU A 9 -10.67 11.65 -1.49
N MET A 10 -11.70 12.31 -1.96
CA MET A 10 -12.74 11.66 -2.77
C MET A 10 -12.17 11.16 -4.09
N CYS A 11 -11.33 11.96 -4.71
CA CYS A 11 -10.68 11.60 -5.95
C CYS A 11 -9.80 10.36 -5.79
N ILE A 12 -9.10 10.27 -4.66
CA ILE A 12 -8.26 9.12 -4.33
C ILE A 12 -9.10 7.87 -4.17
N ARG A 13 -10.20 7.96 -3.44
CA ARG A 13 -11.10 6.83 -3.24
C ARG A 13 -11.68 6.32 -4.55
N ASP A 14 -12.02 7.23 -5.45
CA ASP A 14 -12.55 6.85 -6.76
C ASP A 14 -11.50 6.11 -7.57
N ARG A 15 -10.26 6.61 -7.57
CA ARG A 15 -9.16 5.94 -8.27
C ARG A 15 -8.84 4.59 -7.64
N TYR A 16 -8.90 4.49 -6.33
CA TYR A 16 -8.73 3.23 -5.62
C TYR A 16 -9.80 2.22 -6.03
N LYS A 17 -11.06 2.66 -6.13
CA LYS A 17 -12.15 1.79 -6.58
C LYS A 17 -11.96 1.33 -8.03
N ASP A 18 -11.43 2.20 -8.88
CA ASP A 18 -11.12 1.82 -10.26
C ASP A 18 -10.04 0.75 -10.31
N LEU A 19 -9.03 0.86 -9.45
CA LEU A 19 -7.99 -0.17 -9.33
C LEU A 19 -8.58 -1.50 -8.85
N LEU A 20 -9.53 -1.46 -7.91
CA LEU A 20 -10.20 -2.67 -7.43
C LEU A 20 -10.95 -3.39 -8.54
N LYS A 21 -11.49 -2.68 -9.52
CA LYS A 21 -12.19 -3.30 -10.65
C LYS A 21 -11.26 -4.16 -11.49
N PHE A 22 -9.98 -3.81 -11.58
CA PHE A 22 -9.01 -4.64 -12.29
C PHE A 22 -8.82 -5.99 -11.61
N THR A 23 -8.91 -6.05 -10.29
CA THR A 23 -8.70 -7.30 -9.56
C THR A 23 -9.90 -8.25 -9.68
N ASP A 24 -11.04 -7.77 -10.12
CA ASP A 24 -12.22 -8.61 -10.36
C ASP A 24 -12.07 -9.43 -11.63
N SER A 25 -11.12 -9.11 -12.50
CA SER A 25 -10.82 -9.91 -13.69
C SER A 25 -10.23 -11.26 -13.27
N PRO A 26 -10.75 -12.38 -13.82
CA PRO A 26 -10.29 -13.71 -13.40
C PRO A 26 -8.85 -14.03 -13.80
N ILE A 27 -8.34 -13.39 -14.83
CA ILE A 27 -6.98 -13.65 -15.30
C ILE A 27 -6.30 -12.31 -15.57
N MET A 28 -5.12 -12.15 -14.97
CA MET A 28 -4.27 -11.01 -15.23
C MET A 28 -2.86 -11.50 -15.58
N ILE A 29 -2.38 -11.17 -16.77
CA ILE A 29 -1.05 -11.58 -17.20
C ILE A 29 0.02 -10.77 -16.47
N GLU A 30 1.24 -11.29 -16.44
CA GLU A 30 2.34 -10.70 -15.69
C GLU A 30 2.62 -9.24 -16.06
N SER A 31 2.57 -8.92 -17.36
CA SER A 31 2.82 -7.54 -17.81
C SER A 31 1.72 -6.59 -17.34
N GLU A 32 0.47 -7.04 -17.32
CA GLU A 32 -0.65 -6.25 -16.80
C GLU A 32 -0.52 -6.03 -15.31
N LEU A 33 -0.06 -7.05 -14.60
CA LEU A 33 0.14 -6.97 -13.16
C LEU A 33 1.25 -5.98 -12.80
N LYS A 34 2.34 -5.97 -13.55
CA LYS A 34 3.41 -4.99 -13.37
C LYS A 34 2.90 -3.57 -13.61
N GLU A 35 2.09 -3.38 -14.64
CA GLU A 35 1.50 -2.08 -14.93
C GLU A 35 0.52 -1.66 -13.83
N PHE A 36 -0.23 -2.61 -13.29
CA PHE A 36 -1.12 -2.38 -12.16
C PHE A 36 -0.34 -1.87 -10.95
N TYR A 37 0.77 -2.53 -10.61
CA TYR A 37 1.60 -2.09 -9.48
C TYR A 37 2.18 -0.70 -9.72
N ARG A 38 2.64 -0.42 -10.93
CA ARG A 38 3.18 0.89 -11.29
C ARG A 38 2.12 1.98 -11.14
N THR A 39 0.93 1.70 -11.62
CA THR A 39 -0.20 2.64 -11.51
C THR A 39 -0.56 2.88 -10.05
N PHE A 40 -0.63 1.82 -9.25
CA PHE A 40 -0.90 1.95 -7.83
C PHE A 40 0.15 2.83 -7.15
N ASP A 41 1.42 2.54 -7.39
CA ASP A 41 2.52 3.29 -6.78
C ASP A 41 2.43 4.78 -7.14
N ALA A 42 2.19 5.08 -8.41
CA ALA A 42 2.11 6.45 -8.89
C ALA A 42 0.95 7.21 -8.24
N ILE A 43 -0.22 6.59 -8.19
CA ILE A 43 -1.40 7.21 -7.59
C ILE A 43 -1.18 7.44 -6.09
N PHE A 44 -0.72 6.42 -5.40
CA PHE A 44 -0.54 6.51 -3.96
C PHE A 44 0.50 7.55 -3.58
N LEU A 45 1.64 7.55 -4.24
CA LEU A 45 2.72 8.49 -3.94
C LEU A 45 2.43 9.91 -4.41
N HIS A 46 1.53 10.07 -5.39
CA HIS A 46 1.06 11.40 -5.76
C HIS A 46 0.29 12.04 -4.60
N VAL A 47 -0.47 11.23 -3.89
CA VAL A 47 -1.31 11.69 -2.77
C VAL A 47 -0.51 11.80 -1.49
N TYR A 48 0.41 10.87 -1.27
CA TYR A 48 1.21 10.83 -0.05
C TYR A 48 2.69 10.69 -0.42
N PRO A 49 3.33 11.77 -0.89
CA PRO A 49 4.72 11.71 -1.38
C PRO A 49 5.75 11.30 -0.33
N SER A 50 5.50 11.60 0.94
CA SER A 50 6.44 11.30 2.01
C SER A 50 6.16 9.97 2.71
N PHE A 51 5.30 9.12 2.14
CA PHE A 51 4.91 7.87 2.79
C PHE A 51 6.11 6.99 3.16
N VAL A 52 7.03 6.80 2.23
CA VAL A 52 8.19 5.92 2.46
C VAL A 52 9.01 6.42 3.65
N SER A 53 9.29 7.72 3.69
CA SER A 53 10.04 8.34 4.77
C SER A 53 9.30 8.23 6.11
N ASP A 54 8.01 8.54 6.09
CA ASP A 54 7.19 8.49 7.30
C ASP A 54 7.03 7.06 7.80
N PHE A 55 6.83 6.12 6.88
CA PHE A 55 6.74 4.70 7.24
C PHE A 55 8.04 4.21 7.88
N ASN A 56 9.17 4.58 7.29
CA ASN A 56 10.48 4.18 7.82
C ASN A 56 10.75 4.75 9.22
N SER A 57 10.13 5.87 9.57
CA SER A 57 10.26 6.42 10.90
C SER A 57 9.67 5.51 11.98
N LEU A 58 8.80 4.58 11.60
CA LEU A 58 8.20 3.61 12.51
C LEU A 58 9.05 2.37 12.69
N LEU A 59 10.07 2.19 11.85
CA LEU A 59 10.95 1.03 11.89
C LEU A 59 12.27 1.35 12.57
N GLN A 60 12.90 0.32 13.13
CA GLN A 60 14.25 0.46 13.65
C GLN A 60 15.19 0.88 12.51
N PRO A 61 16.19 1.74 12.78
CA PRO A 61 17.03 2.31 11.71
C PRO A 61 17.70 1.27 10.80
N GLU A 62 18.03 0.11 11.36
CA GLU A 62 18.71 -0.98 10.62
C GLU A 62 17.78 -1.67 9.61
N TYR A 63 16.47 -1.52 9.78
CA TYR A 63 15.49 -2.26 8.99
C TYR A 63 14.65 -1.35 8.09
N ARG A 64 15.12 -0.13 7.86
CA ARG A 64 14.42 0.78 6.96
C ARG A 64 14.38 0.24 5.54
N ILE A 65 13.26 0.46 4.87
CA ILE A 65 13.02 -0.05 3.53
C ILE A 65 13.27 1.07 2.54
N ILE A 66 14.18 0.85 1.60
CA ILE A 66 14.49 1.83 0.56
C ILE A 66 14.09 1.22 -0.77
N PRO A 67 13.08 1.78 -1.47
CA PRO A 67 12.70 1.29 -2.79
C PRO A 67 13.86 1.41 -3.78
N LYS A 68 13.94 0.47 -4.72
CA LYS A 68 15.01 0.46 -5.71
C LYS A 68 14.93 1.63 -6.68
N GLU A 69 13.72 2.10 -6.96
CA GLU A 69 13.48 3.21 -7.87
C GLU A 69 12.66 4.28 -7.18
N GLU A 70 13.00 5.53 -7.45
CA GLU A 70 12.21 6.66 -6.97
C GLU A 70 10.81 6.63 -7.62
N GLY A 71 9.81 6.94 -6.82
CA GLY A 71 8.43 6.92 -7.31
C GLY A 71 7.81 5.54 -7.38
N ARG A 72 8.49 4.52 -6.86
CA ARG A 72 8.00 3.14 -6.82
C ARG A 72 7.98 2.62 -5.40
N LEU A 73 7.10 1.65 -5.16
CA LEU A 73 7.02 0.94 -3.88
C LEU A 73 7.47 -0.50 -4.09
N ASN A 74 7.96 -1.14 -3.03
CA ASN A 74 8.20 -2.58 -3.07
C ASN A 74 6.98 -3.32 -2.52
N THR A 75 7.04 -4.65 -2.48
CA THR A 75 5.91 -5.48 -2.03
C THR A 75 5.48 -5.13 -0.63
N GLU A 76 6.41 -4.99 0.29
CA GLU A 76 6.11 -4.67 1.69
C GLU A 76 5.45 -3.30 1.82
N LEU A 77 5.99 -2.32 1.14
CA LEU A 77 5.44 -0.97 1.18
C LEU A 77 4.04 -0.90 0.56
N ARG A 78 3.77 -1.69 -0.49
CA ARG A 78 2.43 -1.74 -1.08
C ARG A 78 1.41 -2.29 -0.10
N ILE A 79 1.78 -3.32 0.66
CA ILE A 79 0.88 -3.88 1.68
C ILE A 79 0.49 -2.80 2.69
N PHE A 80 1.46 -2.08 3.22
CA PHE A 80 1.20 -1.07 4.23
C PHE A 80 0.57 0.19 3.66
N ALA A 81 0.83 0.50 2.39
CA ALA A 81 0.13 1.59 1.69
C ALA A 81 -1.37 1.28 1.62
N LEU A 82 -1.72 0.05 1.27
CA LEU A 82 -3.13 -0.35 1.21
C LEU A 82 -3.77 -0.34 2.59
N MET A 83 -3.04 -0.76 3.62
CA MET A 83 -3.51 -0.66 5.00
C MET A 83 -3.75 0.80 5.40
N HIS A 84 -2.89 1.70 4.98
CA HIS A 84 -3.07 3.12 5.23
C HIS A 84 -4.36 3.65 4.60
N LEU A 85 -4.73 3.11 3.44
CA LEU A 85 -5.97 3.47 2.77
C LEU A 85 -7.22 2.85 3.41
N GLY A 86 -7.05 1.99 4.40
CA GLY A 86 -8.16 1.42 5.17
C GLY A 86 -8.42 -0.06 4.94
N VAL A 87 -7.65 -0.71 4.06
CA VAL A 87 -7.79 -2.15 3.81
C VAL A 87 -6.81 -2.88 4.71
N THR A 88 -7.33 -3.46 5.80
CA THR A 88 -6.48 -4.05 6.85
C THR A 88 -6.54 -5.58 6.90
N ASP A 89 -7.42 -6.21 6.14
CA ASP A 89 -7.57 -7.66 6.09
C ASP A 89 -6.57 -8.26 5.12
N SER A 90 -5.74 -9.19 5.59
CA SER A 90 -4.70 -9.81 4.77
C SER A 90 -5.26 -10.50 3.52
N SER A 91 -6.43 -11.13 3.62
CA SER A 91 -7.02 -11.78 2.44
C SER A 91 -7.46 -10.77 1.39
N LYS A 92 -7.99 -9.63 1.81
CA LYS A 92 -8.38 -8.56 0.88
C LYS A 92 -7.17 -7.91 0.22
N ILE A 93 -6.09 -7.71 0.98
CA ILE A 93 -4.85 -7.19 0.44
C ILE A 93 -4.28 -8.16 -0.60
N ALA A 94 -4.29 -9.45 -0.27
CA ALA A 94 -3.81 -10.50 -1.17
C ALA A 94 -4.61 -10.51 -2.48
N ASP A 95 -5.94 -10.45 -2.38
CA ASP A 95 -6.80 -10.40 -3.56
C ASP A 95 -6.51 -9.17 -4.41
N PHE A 96 -6.31 -8.03 -3.78
CA PHE A 96 -6.05 -6.78 -4.49
C PHE A 96 -4.79 -6.86 -5.34
N PHE A 97 -3.71 -7.43 -4.78
CA PHE A 97 -2.43 -7.49 -5.46
C PHE A 97 -2.15 -8.83 -6.16
N HIS A 98 -3.09 -9.76 -6.13
CA HIS A 98 -2.94 -11.10 -6.70
C HIS A 98 -1.80 -11.88 -6.04
N TRP A 99 -1.72 -11.79 -4.71
CA TRP A 99 -0.78 -12.57 -3.89
C TRP A 99 -1.55 -13.58 -3.05
N SER A 100 -0.84 -14.54 -2.45
CA SER A 100 -1.47 -15.44 -1.50
C SER A 100 -1.67 -14.72 -0.16
N THR A 101 -2.74 -15.10 0.55
CA THR A 101 -3.01 -14.56 1.89
C THR A 101 -1.84 -14.84 2.84
N GLN A 102 -1.24 -16.02 2.73
CA GLN A 102 -0.12 -16.40 3.58
C GLN A 102 1.09 -15.50 3.33
N THR A 103 1.36 -15.15 2.07
CA THR A 103 2.46 -14.23 1.74
C THR A 103 2.25 -12.86 2.39
N VAL A 104 1.03 -12.32 2.28
CA VAL A 104 0.72 -11.02 2.87
C VAL A 104 0.87 -11.10 4.40
N TYR A 105 0.30 -12.12 5.01
CA TYR A 105 0.39 -12.30 6.46
C TYR A 105 1.84 -12.38 6.93
N ASN A 106 2.65 -13.20 6.27
CA ASN A 106 4.06 -13.37 6.64
C ASN A 106 4.85 -12.08 6.54
N LYS A 107 4.61 -11.29 5.48
CA LYS A 107 5.29 -10.01 5.30
C LYS A 107 4.87 -8.99 6.36
N ARG A 108 3.59 -8.97 6.71
CA ARG A 108 3.09 -8.08 7.76
C ARG A 108 3.73 -8.41 9.11
N VAL A 109 3.80 -9.70 9.45
CA VAL A 109 4.42 -10.16 10.71
C VAL A 109 5.91 -9.81 10.71
N TYR A 110 6.60 -10.08 9.60
CA TYR A 110 8.03 -9.80 9.49
C TYR A 110 8.34 -8.32 9.72
N ILE A 111 7.63 -7.44 9.04
CA ILE A 111 7.86 -6.00 9.16
C ILE A 111 7.48 -5.49 10.55
N ARG A 112 6.38 -5.99 11.10
CA ARG A 112 5.96 -5.59 12.44
C ARG A 112 7.05 -5.88 13.49
N GLN A 113 7.76 -6.98 13.32
CA GLN A 113 8.87 -7.34 14.23
C GLN A 113 10.02 -6.34 14.13
N LYS A 114 10.13 -5.61 13.03
CA LYS A 114 11.16 -4.59 12.81
C LYS A 114 10.73 -3.20 13.27
N ALA A 115 9.49 -3.06 13.71
CA ALA A 115 8.96 -1.78 14.19
C ALA A 115 9.58 -1.40 15.53
N ILE A 116 9.67 -0.11 15.78
CA ILE A 116 10.11 0.42 17.06
C ILE A 116 9.09 0.06 18.15
N ASP A 117 7.80 0.20 17.82
CA ASP A 117 6.70 -0.16 18.72
C ASP A 117 5.80 -1.18 18.03
N ARG A 118 5.97 -2.45 18.36
CA ARG A 118 5.24 -3.54 17.73
C ARG A 118 3.75 -3.53 18.05
N GLU A 119 3.37 -3.10 19.25
CA GLU A 119 1.98 -3.17 19.70
C GLU A 119 1.10 -2.18 18.96
N THR A 120 1.61 -0.99 18.69
CA THR A 120 0.84 0.07 18.05
C THR A 120 1.17 0.26 16.57
N PHE A 121 2.04 -0.58 16.01
CA PHE A 121 2.54 -0.41 14.65
C PHE A 121 1.42 -0.27 13.61
N ASN A 122 0.45 -1.18 13.64
CA ASN A 122 -0.65 -1.14 12.67
C ASN A 122 -1.45 0.15 12.77
N ASP A 123 -1.72 0.61 13.99
CA ASP A 123 -2.42 1.87 14.20
C ASP A 123 -1.59 3.06 13.74
N GLN A 124 -0.28 3.02 13.98
CA GLN A 124 0.61 4.08 13.52
C GLN A 124 0.65 4.17 12.01
N VAL A 125 0.66 3.04 11.31
CA VAL A 125 0.62 3.02 9.84
C VAL A 125 -0.65 3.69 9.33
N ARG A 126 -1.80 3.38 9.91
CA ARG A 126 -3.06 3.96 9.49
C ARG A 126 -3.14 5.46 9.75
N LYS A 127 -2.43 5.93 10.75
CA LYS A 127 -2.45 7.34 11.18
C LYS A 127 -1.34 8.18 10.55
N LEU A 128 -0.46 7.58 9.76
CA LEU A 128 0.62 8.35 9.11
C LEU A 128 0.05 9.51 8.29
N GLY A 129 0.67 10.66 8.43
CA GLY A 129 0.28 11.86 7.67
C GLY A 129 -0.99 12.53 8.13
N LYS A 130 -1.56 12.10 9.24
CA LYS A 130 -2.82 12.67 9.77
C LYS A 130 -2.59 13.47 11.03
#